data_ee10b4768ce7653f89ed5509ce6c3211
#
_entry.id   ee10b4768ce7653f89ed5509ce6c3211
#
_cell.length_a   1.000
_cell.length_b   1.000
_cell.length_c   1.000
_cell.angle_alpha   90.00
_cell.angle_beta   90.00
_cell.angle_gamma   90.00
#
_symmetry.space_group_name_H-M   'P 1'
#
loop_
_entity.id
_entity.type
_entity.pdbx_description
1 polymer ?
#
loop_
_entity_poly.entity_id
_entity_poly.type
_entity_poly.pdbx_seq_one_letter_code
_entity_poly.pdbx_strand_id
1 'polypeptide(L)'
;PIGGHIVKLGNRGGGGFGGATGQDYEVHYTIEVSCDLYLSVDHVLEPPEEVRSAIDQGQMYVRIPVSAGDLLGLHADGYKVDFSVIDLSLGQVDGFVFNESYYYGHYGESAKLFERDSLEYFEEPLRTQLAEKSLRTAEPRGGKFIYDVDGTAQGTWFREGTNGYAGGYDNLPLPSYWVGHLAMIPFAIDPSKLRVAIGDGFAGEENASVWGVTGHSPPFDSVTPSSGLTRYELTDLSPCDGSSWETATFRARASTCNGPTIGTLMVELLNNRTMRVEVAFGATPSSSPTFTGNARIYVR
;
A
#
# COMPACT_ATOMS: atom_id res chain seq x y z
N PRO A 1 -8.81 21.68 5.16
CA PRO A 1 -7.35 21.69 5.25
C PRO A 1 -6.86 23.05 5.70
N ILE A 2 -5.81 23.03 6.47
CA ILE A 2 -5.14 24.19 7.03
C ILE A 2 -4.08 24.64 6.01
N GLY A 3 -3.77 25.95 5.95
CA GLY A 3 -2.63 26.47 5.18
C GLY A 3 -1.30 26.06 5.82
N GLY A 4 -0.22 26.19 5.05
CA GLY A 4 1.13 25.83 5.49
C GLY A 4 2.17 26.30 4.49
N HIS A 5 3.29 25.56 4.41
CA HIS A 5 4.33 25.81 3.43
C HIS A 5 4.70 24.52 2.72
N ILE A 6 4.83 24.54 1.41
CA ILE A 6 5.55 23.49 0.70
C ILE A 6 7.01 23.59 1.12
N VAL A 7 7.55 22.52 1.71
CA VAL A 7 8.92 22.49 2.22
C VAL A 7 9.83 21.53 1.45
N LYS A 8 9.23 20.57 0.74
CA LYS A 8 9.97 19.63 -0.10
C LYS A 8 9.19 19.34 -1.37
N LEU A 9 9.92 19.27 -2.48
CA LEU A 9 9.45 18.91 -3.81
C LEU A 9 10.17 17.66 -4.30
N GLY A 10 9.43 16.82 -5.03
CA GLY A 10 9.99 15.76 -5.85
C GLY A 10 9.36 15.84 -7.23
N ASN A 11 10.10 15.60 -8.30
CA ASN A 11 9.55 15.49 -9.64
C ASN A 11 9.84 14.10 -10.20
N ARG A 12 8.79 13.37 -10.58
CA ARG A 12 8.85 12.07 -11.23
C ARG A 12 8.66 12.17 -12.74
N GLY A 13 8.35 13.36 -13.27
CA GLY A 13 8.18 13.63 -14.70
C GLY A 13 9.48 13.53 -15.47
N GLY A 14 9.37 13.61 -16.81
CA GLY A 14 10.56 13.57 -17.69
C GLY A 14 11.26 12.22 -17.79
N GLY A 15 10.61 11.10 -17.47
CA GLY A 15 11.18 9.74 -17.51
C GLY A 15 11.76 9.24 -16.20
N GLY A 16 11.46 9.91 -15.08
CA GLY A 16 11.73 9.42 -13.73
C GLY A 16 10.89 8.20 -13.37
N PHE A 17 11.17 7.62 -12.22
CA PHE A 17 10.47 6.44 -11.69
C PHE A 17 8.94 6.65 -11.68
N GLY A 18 8.23 5.93 -12.52
CA GLY A 18 6.77 5.99 -12.60
C GLY A 18 6.20 6.96 -13.64
N GLY A 19 7.02 7.62 -14.45
CA GLY A 19 6.60 8.53 -15.53
C GLY A 19 5.75 7.86 -16.62
N ALA A 20 4.65 7.23 -16.23
CA ALA A 20 3.68 6.64 -17.16
C ALA A 20 2.84 7.70 -17.89
N THR A 21 2.87 8.94 -17.43
CA THR A 21 2.04 10.03 -17.99
C THR A 21 2.66 10.72 -19.19
N GLY A 22 3.98 10.60 -19.42
CA GLY A 22 4.69 11.36 -20.45
C GLY A 22 4.68 12.88 -20.22
N GLN A 23 4.31 13.32 -19.01
CA GLN A 23 4.29 14.72 -18.62
C GLN A 23 5.67 15.16 -18.13
N ASP A 24 6.02 16.43 -18.35
CA ASP A 24 7.29 17.01 -17.87
C ASP A 24 7.32 17.12 -16.33
N TYR A 25 6.14 17.28 -15.73
CA TYR A 25 5.98 17.39 -14.28
C TYR A 25 4.99 16.35 -13.76
N GLU A 26 5.42 15.60 -12.77
CA GLU A 26 4.63 14.73 -11.92
C GLU A 26 5.18 14.91 -10.50
N VAL A 27 4.53 15.79 -9.74
CA VAL A 27 5.11 16.38 -8.54
C VAL A 27 4.62 15.71 -7.28
N HIS A 28 5.56 15.49 -6.38
CA HIS A 28 5.34 15.15 -4.99
C HIS A 28 5.56 16.38 -4.11
N TYR A 29 4.60 16.69 -3.27
CA TYR A 29 4.68 17.75 -2.27
C TYR A 29 4.80 17.19 -0.87
N THR A 30 5.69 17.77 -0.05
CA THR A 30 5.59 17.72 1.40
C THR A 30 5.22 19.13 1.88
N ILE A 31 4.08 19.24 2.54
CA ILE A 31 3.56 20.50 3.08
C ILE A 31 3.66 20.46 4.59
N GLU A 32 4.43 21.37 5.16
CA GLU A 32 4.53 21.61 6.61
C GLU A 32 3.35 22.49 7.03
N VAL A 33 2.48 21.96 7.87
CA VAL A 33 1.37 22.71 8.49
C VAL A 33 1.80 23.25 9.86
N SER A 34 2.54 22.42 10.61
CA SER A 34 3.18 22.77 11.88
C SER A 34 4.44 21.93 12.05
N CYS A 35 5.16 22.10 13.16
CA CYS A 35 6.35 21.31 13.48
C CYS A 35 6.07 19.79 13.52
N ASP A 36 4.84 19.39 13.80
CA ASP A 36 4.46 18.00 14.02
C ASP A 36 3.43 17.48 13.00
N LEU A 37 2.90 18.35 12.13
CA LEU A 37 1.85 17.99 11.16
C LEU A 37 2.30 18.29 9.73
N TYR A 38 2.30 17.24 8.91
CA TYR A 38 2.69 17.32 7.50
C TYR A 38 1.62 16.68 6.62
N LEU A 39 1.47 17.22 5.43
CA LEU A 39 0.68 16.62 4.36
C LEU A 39 1.62 16.15 3.26
N SER A 40 1.39 14.96 2.73
CA SER A 40 2.06 14.43 1.55
C SER A 40 1.03 14.34 0.43
N VAL A 41 1.34 14.94 -0.73
CA VAL A 41 0.48 14.88 -1.92
C VAL A 41 1.36 14.45 -3.09
N ASP A 42 1.02 13.35 -3.74
CA ASP A 42 1.81 12.79 -4.82
C ASP A 42 1.01 12.65 -6.12
N HIS A 43 1.71 12.52 -7.23
CA HIS A 43 1.14 12.41 -8.59
C HIS A 43 0.36 13.65 -9.05
N VAL A 44 0.80 14.82 -8.63
CA VAL A 44 0.19 16.09 -9.05
C VAL A 44 0.83 16.55 -10.36
N LEU A 45 -0.03 16.82 -11.36
CA LEU A 45 0.35 17.32 -12.67
C LEU A 45 0.09 18.84 -12.76
N GLU A 46 0.71 19.48 -13.74
CA GLU A 46 0.54 20.90 -14.01
C GLU A 46 0.67 21.77 -12.74
N PRO A 47 1.80 21.68 -12.03
CA PRO A 47 1.97 22.47 -10.80
C PRO A 47 1.98 23.98 -11.09
N PRO A 48 1.71 24.84 -10.09
CA PRO A 48 1.82 26.28 -10.22
C PRO A 48 3.20 26.73 -10.70
N GLU A 49 3.26 27.90 -11.34
CA GLU A 49 4.49 28.45 -11.95
C GLU A 49 5.66 28.55 -10.95
N GLU A 50 5.37 28.95 -9.71
CA GLU A 50 6.40 29.07 -8.67
C GLU A 50 7.03 27.69 -8.38
N VAL A 51 6.23 26.63 -8.34
CA VAL A 51 6.71 25.26 -8.13
C VAL A 51 7.50 24.77 -9.34
N ARG A 52 7.00 25.00 -10.58
CA ARG A 52 7.73 24.67 -11.81
C ARG A 52 9.09 25.34 -11.83
N SER A 53 9.14 26.64 -11.55
CA SER A 53 10.37 27.41 -11.52
C SER A 53 11.39 26.85 -10.50
N ALA A 54 10.92 26.42 -9.33
CA ALA A 54 11.77 25.80 -8.33
C ALA A 54 12.33 24.46 -8.81
N ILE A 55 11.51 23.61 -9.42
CA ILE A 55 11.91 22.32 -9.99
C ILE A 55 12.95 22.51 -11.09
N ASP A 56 12.71 23.44 -12.03
CA ASP A 56 13.61 23.73 -13.15
C ASP A 56 14.98 24.24 -12.69
N GLN A 57 15.01 24.88 -11.52
CA GLN A 57 16.24 25.33 -10.84
C GLN A 57 16.90 24.24 -9.99
N GLY A 58 16.34 23.01 -9.95
CA GLY A 58 16.84 21.91 -9.15
C GLY A 58 16.63 22.08 -7.65
N GLN A 59 15.72 22.93 -7.23
CA GLN A 59 15.41 23.17 -5.83
C GLN A 59 14.45 22.08 -5.31
N MET A 60 14.98 21.17 -4.49
CA MET A 60 14.17 20.15 -3.84
C MET A 60 13.60 20.60 -2.48
N TYR A 61 14.24 21.55 -1.83
CA TYR A 61 13.83 22.13 -0.56
C TYR A 61 13.49 23.59 -0.77
N VAL A 62 12.27 23.95 -0.43
CA VAL A 62 11.67 25.27 -0.67
C VAL A 62 10.93 25.76 0.56
N ARG A 63 10.38 26.94 0.52
CA ARG A 63 9.40 27.41 1.50
C ARG A 63 8.36 28.27 0.80
N ILE A 64 7.46 27.62 0.07
CA ILE A 64 6.40 28.25 -0.71
C ILE A 64 5.12 28.25 0.13
N PRO A 65 4.54 29.40 0.46
CA PRO A 65 3.31 29.45 1.25
C PRO A 65 2.13 28.90 0.45
N VAL A 66 1.26 28.16 1.13
CA VAL A 66 -0.02 27.68 0.58
C VAL A 66 -1.13 27.90 1.59
N SER A 67 -2.29 28.27 1.09
CA SER A 67 -3.51 28.47 1.87
C SER A 67 -4.49 27.33 1.64
N ALA A 68 -5.42 27.15 2.57
CA ALA A 68 -6.52 26.23 2.35
C ALA A 68 -7.33 26.65 1.11
N GLY A 69 -7.50 25.72 0.17
CA GLY A 69 -8.20 25.96 -1.09
C GLY A 69 -7.31 26.36 -2.27
N ASP A 70 -6.03 26.60 -2.06
CA ASP A 70 -5.09 26.84 -3.15
C ASP A 70 -4.97 25.62 -4.06
N LEU A 71 -4.90 25.87 -5.36
CA LEU A 71 -4.71 24.83 -6.36
C LEU A 71 -3.24 24.38 -6.37
N LEU A 72 -3.01 23.11 -6.03
CA LEU A 72 -1.67 22.53 -6.08
C LEU A 72 -1.30 22.01 -7.48
N GLY A 73 -2.26 21.85 -8.35
CA GLY A 73 -2.12 21.34 -9.71
C GLY A 73 -3.33 20.54 -10.15
N LEU A 74 -3.16 19.74 -11.19
CA LEU A 74 -4.20 18.88 -11.76
C LEU A 74 -3.81 17.41 -11.59
N HIS A 75 -4.73 16.52 -11.95
CA HIS A 75 -4.42 15.10 -12.16
C HIS A 75 -5.00 14.66 -13.52
N ALA A 76 -4.41 13.64 -14.13
CA ALA A 76 -4.90 13.07 -15.38
C ALA A 76 -6.11 12.15 -15.12
N ASP A 77 -7.03 12.08 -16.08
CA ASP A 77 -8.13 11.14 -16.07
C ASP A 77 -7.60 9.69 -15.98
N GLY A 78 -8.14 8.93 -15.03
CA GLY A 78 -7.70 7.55 -14.79
C GLY A 78 -6.41 7.43 -13.98
N TYR A 79 -5.80 8.52 -13.56
CA TYR A 79 -4.65 8.56 -12.67
C TYR A 79 -5.10 8.83 -11.23
N LYS A 80 -4.27 8.44 -10.26
CA LYS A 80 -4.54 8.66 -8.85
C LYS A 80 -3.72 9.82 -8.31
N VAL A 81 -4.24 10.48 -7.28
CA VAL A 81 -3.48 11.36 -6.39
C VAL A 81 -3.36 10.63 -5.06
N ASP A 82 -2.15 10.45 -4.57
CA ASP A 82 -1.92 9.92 -3.23
C ASP A 82 -1.92 11.10 -2.24
N PHE A 83 -2.71 10.98 -1.19
CA PHE A 83 -2.82 12.00 -0.14
C PHE A 83 -2.68 11.37 1.23
N SER A 84 -1.70 11.81 1.99
CA SER A 84 -1.43 11.32 3.34
C SER A 84 -1.33 12.46 4.34
N VAL A 85 -1.75 12.19 5.56
CA VAL A 85 -1.56 13.06 6.72
C VAL A 85 -0.59 12.36 7.67
N ILE A 86 0.49 13.03 8.02
CA ILE A 86 1.56 12.56 8.89
C ILE A 86 1.54 13.42 10.14
N ASP A 87 1.11 12.84 11.26
CA ASP A 87 0.99 13.55 12.54
C ASP A 87 1.93 12.95 13.57
N LEU A 88 3.03 13.64 13.81
CA LEU A 88 4.07 13.23 14.76
C LEU A 88 3.67 13.45 16.20
N SER A 89 2.70 14.36 16.47
CA SER A 89 2.26 14.71 17.82
C SER A 89 1.55 13.56 18.52
N LEU A 90 0.96 12.65 17.75
CA LEU A 90 0.23 11.48 18.24
C LEU A 90 1.11 10.23 18.44
N GLY A 91 2.41 10.34 18.17
CA GLY A 91 3.31 9.18 18.21
C GLY A 91 3.09 8.20 17.05
N GLN A 92 3.71 7.04 17.13
CA GLN A 92 3.54 5.99 16.11
C GLN A 92 2.12 5.42 16.11
N VAL A 93 1.63 5.03 14.93
CA VAL A 93 0.33 4.36 14.78
C VAL A 93 0.37 2.99 15.46
N ASP A 94 -0.65 2.67 16.23
CA ASP A 94 -0.82 1.34 16.80
C ASP A 94 -1.00 0.27 15.71
N GLY A 95 -0.51 -0.93 15.99
CA GLY A 95 -0.70 -2.09 15.10
C GLY A 95 0.45 -2.37 14.15
N PHE A 96 1.55 -1.63 14.21
CA PHE A 96 2.79 -2.07 13.56
C PHE A 96 3.47 -3.16 14.38
N VAL A 97 3.66 -4.31 13.76
CA VAL A 97 4.59 -5.30 14.24
C VAL A 97 5.97 -4.98 13.68
N PHE A 98 6.66 -4.12 14.34
CA PHE A 98 7.70 -3.28 13.82
C PHE A 98 9.12 -3.87 13.96
N ASN A 99 9.90 -3.73 12.89
CA ASN A 99 11.35 -3.88 12.91
C ASN A 99 11.97 -2.57 12.38
N GLU A 100 12.69 -1.85 13.23
CA GLU A 100 13.28 -0.55 12.90
C GLU A 100 14.08 -0.57 11.60
N SER A 101 14.86 -1.62 11.36
CA SER A 101 15.71 -1.71 10.17
C SER A 101 14.91 -1.69 8.86
N TYR A 102 13.65 -2.12 8.88
CA TYR A 102 12.82 -2.17 7.70
C TYR A 102 12.15 -0.83 7.35
N TYR A 103 12.00 0.07 8.32
CA TYR A 103 11.34 1.37 8.13
C TYR A 103 12.31 2.55 8.09
N TYR A 104 13.43 2.47 8.82
CA TYR A 104 14.41 3.56 8.92
C TYR A 104 15.65 3.37 8.04
N GLY A 105 15.73 2.32 7.24
CA GLY A 105 16.82 2.10 6.29
C GLY A 105 16.91 3.19 5.21
N HIS A 106 17.94 3.10 4.36
CA HIS A 106 18.26 4.11 3.34
C HIS A 106 17.06 4.49 2.41
N TYR A 107 16.12 3.58 2.20
CA TYR A 107 14.87 3.81 1.48
C TYR A 107 13.63 3.56 2.36
N GLY A 108 13.83 3.50 3.68
CA GLY A 108 12.73 3.30 4.60
C GLY A 108 11.74 4.45 4.56
N GLU A 109 10.47 4.14 4.64
CA GLU A 109 9.39 5.12 4.65
C GLU A 109 8.92 5.36 6.07
N SER A 110 9.79 5.90 6.92
CA SER A 110 9.51 6.11 8.35
C SER A 110 8.26 6.98 8.61
N ALA A 111 7.92 7.86 7.67
CA ALA A 111 6.71 8.66 7.74
C ALA A 111 5.43 7.81 7.86
N LYS A 112 5.41 6.62 7.28
CA LYS A 112 4.28 5.69 7.36
C LYS A 112 3.92 5.27 8.79
N LEU A 113 4.89 5.30 9.70
CA LEU A 113 4.65 5.01 11.12
C LEU A 113 3.77 6.06 11.80
N PHE A 114 3.60 7.23 11.20
CA PHE A 114 2.86 8.37 11.75
C PHE A 114 1.67 8.75 10.87
N GLU A 115 1.35 7.95 9.85
CA GLU A 115 0.27 8.22 8.91
C GLU A 115 -1.10 8.01 9.57
N ARG A 116 -2.04 8.93 9.32
CA ARG A 116 -3.36 8.98 9.97
C ARG A 116 -4.49 8.88 8.94
N ASP A 117 -5.69 8.56 9.41
CA ASP A 117 -6.89 8.71 8.60
C ASP A 117 -7.06 10.17 8.20
N SER A 118 -6.87 10.45 6.92
CA SER A 118 -6.91 11.80 6.39
C SER A 118 -8.26 12.48 6.56
N LEU A 119 -9.36 11.73 6.62
CA LEU A 119 -10.70 12.29 6.80
C LEU A 119 -10.89 12.98 8.17
N GLU A 120 -10.13 12.58 9.18
CA GLU A 120 -10.20 13.19 10.51
C GLU A 120 -9.64 14.63 10.55
N TYR A 121 -8.86 15.00 9.52
CA TYR A 121 -8.22 16.32 9.39
C TYR A 121 -9.01 17.31 8.51
N PHE A 122 -10.17 16.92 8.02
CA PHE A 122 -11.06 17.80 7.28
C PHE A 122 -12.20 18.31 8.18
N GLU A 123 -12.51 19.59 8.06
CA GLU A 123 -13.65 20.21 8.74
C GLU A 123 -14.96 19.94 7.96
N GLU A 124 -16.08 20.05 8.69
CA GLU A 124 -17.40 20.02 8.07
C GLU A 124 -17.67 21.29 7.22
N PRO A 125 -18.38 21.21 6.09
CA PRO A 125 -19.05 20.02 5.55
C PRO A 125 -18.17 19.15 4.65
N LEU A 126 -16.91 19.53 4.43
CA LEU A 126 -16.02 18.84 3.48
C LEU A 126 -15.73 17.40 3.90
N ARG A 127 -15.55 17.16 5.21
CA ARG A 127 -15.36 15.82 5.76
C ARG A 127 -16.49 14.88 5.35
N THR A 128 -17.73 15.28 5.57
CA THR A 128 -18.90 14.50 5.17
C THR A 128 -18.94 14.28 3.66
N GLN A 129 -18.69 15.30 2.85
CA GLN A 129 -18.69 15.19 1.38
C GLN A 129 -17.62 14.20 0.87
N LEU A 130 -16.44 14.18 1.47
CA LEU A 130 -15.37 13.24 1.13
C LEU A 130 -15.73 11.83 1.56
N ALA A 131 -16.24 11.65 2.79
CA ALA A 131 -16.67 10.35 3.30
C ALA A 131 -17.80 9.74 2.43
N GLU A 132 -18.73 10.53 1.93
CA GLU A 132 -19.78 10.06 1.01
C GLU A 132 -19.24 9.58 -0.34
N LYS A 133 -18.12 10.14 -0.80
CA LYS A 133 -17.45 9.71 -2.03
C LYS A 133 -16.59 8.46 -1.83
N SER A 134 -16.19 8.13 -0.59
CA SER A 134 -15.42 6.94 -0.29
C SER A 134 -16.21 5.66 -0.60
N LEU A 135 -15.54 4.71 -1.26
CA LEU A 135 -16.09 3.36 -1.49
C LEU A 135 -16.16 2.56 -0.20
N ARG A 136 -15.24 2.83 0.73
CA ARG A 136 -15.22 2.16 2.03
C ARG A 136 -16.36 2.68 2.90
N THR A 137 -17.18 1.76 3.41
CA THR A 137 -18.30 2.08 4.32
C THR A 137 -18.01 1.72 5.77
N ALA A 138 -17.01 0.88 6.00
CA ALA A 138 -16.59 0.48 7.35
C ALA A 138 -15.69 1.55 7.98
N GLU A 139 -15.74 1.67 9.31
CA GLU A 139 -14.83 2.54 10.06
C GLU A 139 -13.42 1.92 10.20
N PRO A 140 -12.37 2.74 10.26
CA PRO A 140 -12.35 4.17 9.94
C PRO A 140 -12.62 4.39 8.44
N ARG A 141 -13.36 5.44 8.10
CA ARG A 141 -13.81 5.71 6.71
C ARG A 141 -12.67 5.99 5.73
N GLY A 142 -11.60 6.59 6.17
CA GLY A 142 -10.38 6.78 5.38
C GLY A 142 -9.53 5.51 5.23
N GLY A 143 -9.87 4.45 5.96
CA GLY A 143 -9.12 3.19 5.97
C GLY A 143 -8.06 3.14 7.05
N LYS A 144 -7.28 2.05 7.05
CA LYS A 144 -6.11 1.87 7.90
C LYS A 144 -4.89 1.69 7.02
N PHE A 145 -3.80 2.28 7.41
CA PHE A 145 -2.51 2.06 6.77
C PHE A 145 -1.93 0.68 7.12
N ILE A 146 -2.11 0.23 8.37
CA ILE A 146 -1.54 -1.02 8.86
C ILE A 146 -2.62 -1.96 9.43
N TYR A 147 -2.45 -3.24 9.20
CA TYR A 147 -3.33 -4.31 9.64
C TYR A 147 -2.58 -5.41 10.40
N ASP A 148 -1.37 -5.14 10.85
CA ASP A 148 -0.58 -6.14 11.57
C ASP A 148 -1.26 -6.54 12.88
N VAL A 149 -1.21 -7.83 13.19
CA VAL A 149 -1.60 -8.39 14.49
C VAL A 149 -0.45 -9.25 14.99
N ASP A 150 0.15 -8.84 16.10
CA ASP A 150 1.33 -9.53 16.63
C ASP A 150 1.06 -11.00 16.93
N GLY A 151 2.03 -11.86 16.62
CA GLY A 151 1.94 -13.30 16.82
C GLY A 151 0.98 -14.03 15.87
N THR A 152 0.48 -13.37 14.82
CA THR A 152 -0.44 -13.98 13.84
C THR A 152 0.06 -13.80 12.40
N ALA A 153 -0.58 -14.47 11.45
CA ALA A 153 -0.22 -14.33 10.04
C ALA A 153 -0.72 -13.01 9.41
N GLN A 154 -1.65 -12.30 10.07
CA GLN A 154 -2.20 -11.06 9.53
C GLN A 154 -1.18 -9.93 9.55
N GLY A 155 -1.05 -9.23 8.42
CA GLY A 155 -0.28 -8.01 8.30
C GLY A 155 0.69 -8.01 7.14
N THR A 156 1.70 -7.14 7.24
CA THR A 156 2.77 -6.95 6.25
C THR A 156 3.99 -7.77 6.65
N TRP A 157 4.56 -8.45 5.67
CA TRP A 157 5.71 -9.32 5.80
C TRP A 157 6.73 -9.02 4.72
N PHE A 158 8.01 -9.28 5.00
CA PHE A 158 9.10 -9.09 4.06
C PHE A 158 9.82 -10.41 3.81
N ARG A 159 10.11 -10.72 2.56
CA ARG A 159 10.89 -11.92 2.22
C ARG A 159 12.25 -11.86 2.91
N GLU A 160 12.67 -12.97 3.51
CA GLU A 160 13.96 -13.08 4.16
C GLU A 160 15.11 -12.76 3.19
N GLY A 161 16.06 -11.95 3.64
CA GLY A 161 17.19 -11.47 2.82
C GLY A 161 16.87 -10.28 1.91
N THR A 162 15.70 -9.65 2.06
CA THR A 162 15.37 -8.39 1.38
C THR A 162 15.52 -7.19 2.32
N ASN A 163 15.46 -5.98 1.75
CA ASN A 163 15.66 -4.73 2.49
C ASN A 163 14.37 -4.18 3.14
N GLY A 164 13.44 -5.06 3.51
CA GLY A 164 12.18 -4.65 4.13
C GLY A 164 11.39 -3.71 3.23
N TYR A 165 10.97 -2.56 3.72
CA TYR A 165 10.20 -1.57 2.97
C TYR A 165 10.94 -1.00 1.76
N ALA A 166 12.27 -0.92 1.81
CA ALA A 166 13.07 -0.50 0.66
C ALA A 166 12.96 -1.47 -0.53
N GLY A 167 12.56 -2.70 -0.26
CA GLY A 167 12.43 -3.74 -1.27
C GLY A 167 13.75 -4.20 -1.87
N GLY A 168 13.69 -5.23 -2.69
CA GLY A 168 14.85 -5.74 -3.40
C GLY A 168 15.91 -6.36 -2.49
N TYR A 169 17.07 -6.59 -3.07
CA TYR A 169 18.25 -7.18 -2.43
C TYR A 169 19.43 -6.22 -2.58
N ASP A 170 20.36 -6.21 -1.62
CA ASP A 170 21.53 -5.31 -1.58
C ASP A 170 22.34 -5.24 -2.86
N ASN A 171 22.33 -6.30 -3.66
CA ASN A 171 23.16 -6.45 -4.86
C ASN A 171 22.38 -6.25 -6.18
N LEU A 172 21.11 -5.89 -6.15
CA LEU A 172 20.31 -5.67 -7.33
C LEU A 172 19.94 -4.20 -7.46
N PRO A 173 20.15 -3.58 -8.65
CA PRO A 173 19.61 -2.25 -8.91
C PRO A 173 18.09 -2.33 -8.72
N LEU A 174 17.52 -1.35 -8.03
CA LEU A 174 16.11 -1.26 -7.65
C LEU A 174 15.16 -1.54 -8.83
N PRO A 175 14.64 -2.75 -9.04
CA PRO A 175 13.62 -2.94 -10.08
C PRO A 175 12.27 -2.44 -9.60
N SER A 176 12.00 -2.56 -8.30
CA SER A 176 10.77 -2.05 -7.69
C SER A 176 10.85 -2.21 -6.16
N TYR A 177 10.42 -1.19 -5.44
CA TYR A 177 10.48 -1.20 -3.97
C TYR A 177 9.58 -2.28 -3.34
N TRP A 178 8.57 -2.77 -4.05
CA TRP A 178 7.68 -3.83 -3.54
C TRP A 178 8.25 -5.25 -3.63
N VAL A 179 9.42 -5.45 -4.26
CA VAL A 179 10.05 -6.77 -4.33
C VAL A 179 10.33 -7.29 -2.92
N GLY A 180 9.83 -8.49 -2.63
CA GLY A 180 9.91 -9.12 -1.31
C GLY A 180 8.77 -8.78 -0.36
N HIS A 181 7.86 -7.88 -0.70
CA HIS A 181 6.70 -7.58 0.14
C HIS A 181 5.62 -8.65 0.01
N LEU A 182 5.01 -8.99 1.13
CA LEU A 182 3.79 -9.80 1.22
C LEU A 182 2.84 -9.16 2.22
N ALA A 183 1.59 -8.97 1.82
CA ALA A 183 0.54 -8.54 2.73
C ALA A 183 -0.57 -9.59 2.79
N MET A 184 -0.97 -9.99 3.99
CA MET A 184 -2.11 -10.84 4.29
C MET A 184 -3.07 -10.02 5.14
N ILE A 185 -4.07 -9.38 4.52
CA ILE A 185 -4.84 -8.31 5.14
C ILE A 185 -6.32 -8.36 4.81
N PRO A 186 -7.20 -7.76 5.63
CA PRO A 186 -8.54 -7.37 5.20
C PRO A 186 -8.49 -6.41 4.01
N PHE A 187 -9.43 -6.55 3.10
CA PHE A 187 -9.51 -5.65 1.93
C PHE A 187 -9.88 -4.22 2.36
N ALA A 188 -9.12 -3.24 1.90
CA ALA A 188 -9.28 -1.85 2.33
C ALA A 188 -10.68 -1.27 2.09
N ILE A 189 -11.34 -1.64 0.99
CA ILE A 189 -12.71 -1.15 0.67
C ILE A 189 -13.77 -1.91 1.45
N ASP A 190 -13.62 -3.23 1.57
CA ASP A 190 -14.57 -4.11 2.25
C ASP A 190 -13.81 -5.07 3.19
N PRO A 191 -13.62 -4.68 4.46
CA PRO A 191 -12.83 -5.49 5.41
C PRO A 191 -13.41 -6.87 5.75
N SER A 192 -14.62 -7.17 5.30
CA SER A 192 -15.18 -8.52 5.41
C SER A 192 -14.52 -9.52 4.44
N LYS A 193 -13.78 -9.03 3.46
CA LYS A 193 -13.03 -9.82 2.48
C LYS A 193 -11.55 -9.82 2.82
N LEU A 194 -10.87 -10.94 2.57
CA LEU A 194 -9.43 -11.05 2.75
C LEU A 194 -8.70 -10.92 1.41
N ARG A 195 -7.49 -10.34 1.47
CA ARG A 195 -6.60 -10.19 0.31
C ARG A 195 -5.20 -10.67 0.67
N VAL A 196 -4.54 -11.21 -0.36
CA VAL A 196 -3.11 -11.50 -0.34
C VAL A 196 -2.47 -10.68 -1.45
N ALA A 197 -1.56 -9.80 -1.10
CA ALA A 197 -0.77 -9.03 -2.06
C ALA A 197 0.69 -9.42 -1.97
N ILE A 198 1.33 -9.65 -3.10
CA ILE A 198 2.73 -10.04 -3.17
C ILE A 198 3.47 -9.19 -4.19
N GLY A 199 4.65 -8.74 -3.83
CA GLY A 199 5.46 -7.86 -4.66
C GLY A 199 6.36 -8.57 -5.67
N ASP A 200 6.67 -9.83 -5.43
CA ASP A 200 7.41 -10.72 -6.33
C ASP A 200 6.70 -12.08 -6.43
N GLY A 201 6.30 -12.48 -7.63
CA GLY A 201 5.49 -13.67 -7.85
C GLY A 201 6.04 -14.96 -7.20
N PHE A 202 5.18 -15.95 -6.99
CA PHE A 202 5.60 -17.32 -6.66
C PHE A 202 5.95 -18.09 -7.93
N ALA A 203 6.57 -19.28 -7.77
CA ALA A 203 7.09 -20.12 -8.84
C ALA A 203 6.27 -20.08 -10.15
N GLY A 204 6.84 -19.50 -11.17
CA GLY A 204 6.22 -19.34 -12.51
C GLY A 204 5.52 -18.01 -12.76
N GLU A 205 5.34 -17.16 -11.74
CA GLU A 205 4.87 -15.79 -11.89
C GLU A 205 5.92 -14.81 -11.37
N GLU A 206 6.44 -13.97 -12.25
CA GLU A 206 7.50 -13.01 -11.90
C GLU A 206 6.94 -11.64 -11.48
N ASN A 207 5.63 -11.44 -11.56
CA ASN A 207 5.00 -10.14 -11.37
C ASN A 207 4.33 -10.01 -10.00
N ALA A 208 4.26 -8.77 -9.52
CA ALA A 208 3.43 -8.41 -8.38
C ALA A 208 1.96 -8.78 -8.66
N SER A 209 1.30 -9.33 -7.67
CA SER A 209 -0.08 -9.81 -7.80
C SER A 209 -0.89 -9.53 -6.54
N VAL A 210 -2.22 -9.39 -6.71
CA VAL A 210 -3.18 -9.32 -5.61
C VAL A 210 -4.26 -10.35 -5.85
N TRP A 211 -4.51 -11.20 -4.87
CA TRP A 211 -5.49 -12.28 -4.93
C TRP A 211 -6.56 -12.15 -3.85
N GLY A 212 -7.75 -12.65 -4.17
CA GLY A 212 -8.80 -12.86 -3.20
C GLY A 212 -8.60 -14.16 -2.43
N VAL A 213 -9.20 -14.23 -1.27
CA VAL A 213 -9.29 -15.46 -0.47
C VAL A 213 -10.75 -15.83 -0.29
N THR A 214 -11.10 -17.08 -0.61
CA THR A 214 -12.42 -17.65 -0.33
C THR A 214 -12.34 -18.58 0.88
N GLY A 215 -13.46 -18.70 1.61
CA GLY A 215 -13.51 -19.55 2.79
C GLY A 215 -12.56 -19.05 3.88
N HIS A 216 -12.96 -18.02 4.58
CA HIS A 216 -12.17 -17.31 5.61
C HIS A 216 -11.90 -18.11 6.89
N SER A 217 -11.60 -19.39 6.79
CA SER A 217 -11.39 -20.24 7.96
C SER A 217 -10.02 -20.91 7.90
N PRO A 218 -9.17 -20.59 8.87
CA PRO A 218 -9.30 -19.56 9.90
C PRO A 218 -9.01 -18.15 9.33
N PRO A 219 -9.50 -17.05 9.93
CA PRO A 219 -9.07 -15.71 9.57
C PRO A 219 -7.57 -15.52 9.85
N PHE A 220 -6.90 -14.61 9.11
CA PHE A 220 -5.44 -14.44 9.21
C PHE A 220 -4.97 -14.05 10.61
N ASP A 221 -5.77 -13.27 11.35
CA ASP A 221 -5.49 -12.85 12.73
C ASP A 221 -5.62 -13.95 13.77
N SER A 222 -6.12 -15.12 13.38
CA SER A 222 -6.19 -16.31 14.25
C SER A 222 -5.13 -17.38 13.93
N VAL A 223 -4.38 -17.22 12.83
CA VAL A 223 -3.28 -18.14 12.50
C VAL A 223 -2.05 -17.78 13.32
N THR A 224 -1.67 -18.66 14.21
CA THR A 224 -0.55 -18.52 15.16
C THR A 224 0.48 -19.65 14.93
N PRO A 225 1.64 -19.63 15.61
CA PRO A 225 2.60 -20.73 15.52
C PRO A 225 2.02 -22.12 15.90
N SER A 226 0.99 -22.15 16.73
CA SER A 226 0.31 -23.41 17.09
C SER A 226 -0.68 -23.92 16.04
N SER A 227 -1.01 -23.13 15.04
CA SER A 227 -1.97 -23.52 13.98
C SER A 227 -1.40 -24.54 13.01
N GLY A 228 -0.06 -24.62 12.88
CA GLY A 228 0.58 -25.44 11.88
C GLY A 228 0.28 -24.97 10.46
N LEU A 229 0.39 -25.89 9.50
CA LEU A 229 0.14 -25.60 8.09
C LEU A 229 -1.35 -25.29 7.84
N THR A 230 -1.62 -24.04 7.52
CA THR A 230 -2.94 -23.54 7.13
C THR A 230 -3.02 -23.37 5.62
N ARG A 231 -4.20 -23.63 5.03
CA ARG A 231 -4.44 -23.59 3.59
C ARG A 231 -5.61 -22.69 3.26
N TYR A 232 -5.40 -21.78 2.32
CA TYR A 232 -6.43 -20.87 1.82
C TYR A 232 -6.64 -21.07 0.33
N GLU A 233 -7.88 -21.06 -0.09
CA GLU A 233 -8.22 -21.04 -1.50
C GLU A 233 -7.99 -19.62 -2.05
N LEU A 234 -7.07 -19.49 -3.03
CA LEU A 234 -6.80 -18.27 -3.73
C LEU A 234 -7.68 -18.15 -4.97
N THR A 235 -8.20 -16.95 -5.17
CA THR A 235 -8.99 -16.61 -6.37
C THR A 235 -8.36 -15.44 -7.09
N ASP A 236 -8.52 -15.44 -8.39
CA ASP A 236 -8.32 -14.24 -9.18
C ASP A 236 -9.32 -13.15 -8.74
N LEU A 237 -9.09 -11.93 -9.18
CA LEU A 237 -9.95 -10.79 -8.90
C LEU A 237 -10.55 -10.25 -10.19
N SER A 238 -11.77 -9.75 -10.09
CA SER A 238 -12.45 -9.04 -11.17
C SER A 238 -13.26 -7.86 -10.62
N PRO A 239 -13.55 -6.84 -11.44
CA PRO A 239 -14.48 -5.78 -11.05
C PRO A 239 -15.83 -6.37 -10.65
N CYS A 240 -16.39 -5.91 -9.52
CA CYS A 240 -17.66 -6.45 -8.98
C CYS A 240 -18.88 -6.15 -9.86
N ASP A 241 -18.80 -5.16 -10.74
CA ASP A 241 -19.86 -4.81 -11.69
C ASP A 241 -19.87 -5.68 -12.96
N GLY A 242 -18.94 -6.64 -13.06
CA GLY A 242 -18.81 -7.55 -14.21
C GLY A 242 -18.12 -6.96 -15.43
N SER A 243 -17.58 -5.73 -15.35
CA SER A 243 -16.78 -5.15 -16.43
C SER A 243 -15.43 -5.84 -16.54
N SER A 244 -14.79 -5.78 -17.72
CA SER A 244 -13.41 -6.24 -17.88
C SER A 244 -12.43 -5.20 -17.33
N TRP A 245 -11.22 -5.62 -16.98
CA TRP A 245 -10.17 -4.69 -16.51
C TRP A 245 -9.85 -3.57 -17.51
N GLU A 246 -9.97 -3.84 -18.81
CA GLU A 246 -9.71 -2.87 -19.87
C GLU A 246 -10.80 -1.79 -19.94
N THR A 247 -12.05 -2.17 -19.67
CA THR A 247 -13.22 -1.28 -19.81
C THR A 247 -13.72 -0.72 -18.49
N ALA A 248 -13.26 -1.27 -17.36
CA ALA A 248 -13.69 -0.86 -16.03
C ALA A 248 -13.31 0.58 -15.73
N THR A 249 -14.25 1.34 -15.16
CA THR A 249 -13.95 2.65 -14.56
C THR A 249 -12.99 2.50 -13.38
N PHE A 250 -12.33 3.57 -12.98
CA PHE A 250 -11.46 3.54 -11.79
C PHE A 250 -12.22 3.04 -10.54
N ARG A 251 -13.46 3.48 -10.36
CA ARG A 251 -14.32 3.03 -9.25
C ARG A 251 -14.61 1.53 -9.30
N ALA A 252 -14.87 0.98 -10.48
CA ALA A 252 -15.10 -0.45 -10.67
C ALA A 252 -13.82 -1.25 -10.40
N ARG A 253 -12.65 -0.78 -10.87
CA ARG A 253 -11.34 -1.41 -10.59
C ARG A 253 -10.99 -1.41 -9.09
N ALA A 254 -11.38 -0.38 -8.34
CA ALA A 254 -11.19 -0.34 -6.90
C ALA A 254 -12.12 -1.29 -6.14
N SER A 255 -13.30 -1.61 -6.68
CA SER A 255 -14.28 -2.53 -6.07
C SER A 255 -14.16 -3.93 -6.66
N THR A 256 -13.26 -4.76 -6.10
CA THR A 256 -12.98 -6.10 -6.61
C THR A 256 -13.74 -7.21 -5.89
N CYS A 257 -14.19 -8.17 -6.68
CA CYS A 257 -14.81 -9.43 -6.25
C CYS A 257 -13.91 -10.63 -6.56
N ASN A 258 -14.08 -11.70 -5.79
CA ASN A 258 -13.39 -12.95 -6.03
C ASN A 258 -13.88 -13.59 -7.35
N GLY A 259 -12.96 -13.93 -8.21
CA GLY A 259 -13.14 -14.64 -9.46
C GLY A 259 -12.89 -16.14 -9.32
N PRO A 260 -12.47 -16.82 -10.39
CA PRO A 260 -12.14 -18.23 -10.37
C PRO A 260 -11.02 -18.58 -9.39
N THR A 261 -11.04 -19.77 -8.84
CA THR A 261 -9.95 -20.34 -8.05
C THR A 261 -8.72 -20.53 -8.92
N ILE A 262 -7.57 -20.02 -8.43
CA ILE A 262 -6.28 -20.13 -9.11
C ILE A 262 -5.31 -21.11 -8.41
N GLY A 263 -5.53 -21.38 -7.13
CA GLY A 263 -4.65 -22.26 -6.38
C GLY A 263 -4.91 -22.24 -4.88
N THR A 264 -3.96 -22.79 -4.14
CA THR A 264 -3.96 -22.84 -2.68
C THR A 264 -2.74 -22.08 -2.14
N LEU A 265 -2.98 -21.10 -1.28
CA LEU A 265 -1.96 -20.49 -0.44
C LEU A 265 -1.73 -21.36 0.78
N MET A 266 -0.50 -21.77 0.99
CA MET A 266 -0.03 -22.49 2.18
C MET A 266 0.71 -21.53 3.09
N VAL A 267 0.34 -21.49 4.36
CA VAL A 267 0.91 -20.62 5.37
C VAL A 267 1.22 -21.42 6.63
N GLU A 268 2.40 -21.23 7.17
CA GLU A 268 2.81 -21.77 8.47
C GLU A 268 3.62 -20.73 9.23
N LEU A 269 3.09 -20.25 10.33
CA LEU A 269 3.82 -19.33 11.20
C LEU A 269 4.80 -20.15 12.05
N LEU A 270 6.11 -19.99 11.79
CA LEU A 270 7.17 -20.74 12.48
C LEU A 270 7.44 -20.20 13.89
N ASN A 271 7.29 -18.90 14.04
CA ASN A 271 7.29 -18.14 15.29
C ASN A 271 6.61 -16.78 15.07
N ASN A 272 6.53 -15.93 16.08
CA ASN A 272 5.82 -14.63 15.99
C ASN A 272 6.37 -13.68 14.90
N ARG A 273 7.56 -13.93 14.37
CA ARG A 273 8.27 -13.06 13.43
C ARG A 273 8.73 -13.75 12.15
N THR A 274 8.39 -15.03 11.98
CA THR A 274 8.85 -15.81 10.82
C THR A 274 7.72 -16.68 10.31
N MET A 275 7.46 -16.61 9.02
CA MET A 275 6.37 -17.32 8.35
C MET A 275 6.90 -18.03 7.10
N ARG A 276 6.50 -19.28 6.90
CA ARG A 276 6.71 -20.02 5.65
C ARG A 276 5.47 -19.89 4.77
N VAL A 277 5.67 -19.58 3.50
CA VAL A 277 4.58 -19.36 2.54
C VAL A 277 4.91 -19.99 1.21
N GLU A 278 3.91 -20.62 0.59
CA GLU A 278 3.99 -21.11 -0.79
C GLU A 278 2.60 -21.06 -1.44
N VAL A 279 2.55 -20.85 -2.75
CA VAL A 279 1.34 -20.99 -3.54
C VAL A 279 1.44 -22.21 -4.43
N ALA A 280 0.49 -23.15 -4.29
CA ALA A 280 0.30 -24.31 -5.16
C ALA A 280 -0.76 -23.95 -6.20
N PHE A 281 -0.33 -23.43 -7.36
CA PHE A 281 -1.23 -23.08 -8.47
C PHE A 281 -1.93 -24.33 -9.00
N GLY A 282 -3.22 -24.18 -9.33
CA GLY A 282 -4.07 -25.26 -9.81
C GLY A 282 -4.52 -26.29 -8.76
N ALA A 283 -3.97 -26.22 -7.53
CA ALA A 283 -4.38 -27.08 -6.43
C ALA A 283 -5.52 -26.45 -5.64
N THR A 284 -6.40 -27.29 -5.09
CA THR A 284 -7.43 -26.86 -4.13
C THR A 284 -7.02 -27.20 -2.71
N PRO A 285 -7.52 -26.51 -1.67
CA PRO A 285 -7.25 -26.89 -0.27
C PRO A 285 -7.61 -28.34 0.07
N SER A 286 -8.67 -28.87 -0.56
CA SER A 286 -9.12 -30.25 -0.38
C SER A 286 -8.14 -31.29 -0.92
N SER A 287 -7.30 -30.95 -1.89
CA SER A 287 -6.19 -31.82 -2.35
C SER A 287 -5.03 -31.88 -1.36
N SER A 288 -5.11 -31.10 -0.28
CA SER A 288 -4.14 -31.06 0.82
C SER A 288 -2.67 -30.89 0.39
N PRO A 289 -2.35 -29.89 -0.46
CA PRO A 289 -0.97 -29.65 -0.87
C PRO A 289 -0.08 -29.38 0.34
N THR A 290 1.20 -29.74 0.21
CA THR A 290 2.23 -29.50 1.22
C THR A 290 3.37 -28.67 0.65
N PHE A 291 4.15 -28.04 1.52
CA PHE A 291 5.32 -27.27 1.09
C PHE A 291 6.29 -28.10 0.26
N THR A 292 6.84 -27.45 -0.75
CA THR A 292 7.89 -27.96 -1.62
C THR A 292 9.20 -27.18 -1.41
N GLY A 293 10.19 -27.39 -2.27
CA GLY A 293 11.40 -26.57 -2.31
C GLY A 293 11.18 -25.10 -2.75
N ASN A 294 9.97 -24.75 -3.19
CA ASN A 294 9.62 -23.40 -3.63
C ASN A 294 9.05 -22.53 -2.50
N ALA A 295 8.88 -23.11 -1.30
CA ALA A 295 8.43 -22.37 -0.14
C ALA A 295 9.41 -21.24 0.20
N ARG A 296 8.85 -20.08 0.54
CA ARG A 296 9.63 -18.88 0.90
C ARG A 296 9.45 -18.55 2.36
N ILE A 297 10.50 -17.98 2.95
CA ILE A 297 10.47 -17.47 4.32
C ILE A 297 10.22 -15.97 4.25
N TYR A 298 9.28 -15.52 5.07
CA TYR A 298 8.94 -14.12 5.29
C TYR A 298 9.16 -13.77 6.76
N VAL A 299 9.62 -12.56 7.00
CA VAL A 299 9.96 -12.02 8.33
C VAL A 299 9.36 -10.65 8.54
N ARG A 300 9.24 -10.21 9.81
CA ARG A 300 8.81 -8.84 10.17
C ARG A 300 9.32 -8.41 11.53
#